data_c7c1d2dc47d2b6173d9953bb3a1359ee
#
_entry.id   c7c1d2dc47d2b6173d9953bb3a1359ee
#
_cell.length_a   1.000
_cell.length_b   1.000
_cell.length_c   1.000
_cell.angle_alpha   90.00
_cell.angle_beta   90.00
_cell.angle_gamma   90.00
#
_symmetry.space_group_name_H-M   'P 1'
#
loop_
_entity.id
_entity.type
_entity.pdbx_description
1 polymer ?
#
loop_
_entity_poly.entity_id
_entity_poly.type
_entity_poly.pdbx_seq_one_letter_code
_entity_poly.pdbx_strand_id
1 'polypeptide(L)'
;MRGVPVWIWPLHPMEDGYWLATDNAEKLPGLYGRFSRWVEENDLIITGVMFDMEPTYDDVQRLKEVVKEGGISGAVGYLVKRRDGDLHENAVRVYAEMADTIHDDGYLVSTFNYPYLIDDRRDGDDSIAEMFHVAFVPSDIDAYMLYRSFFKDSGLGTGSGNVASYAVELSGASASCGSYMKEYLDETHLEADIRIAARTSPVVHLYNLEALVMHGWLEGLSAIDQTAPVDVSVGGAAMIFGYRTFFFILDLFVGESGRFAWPLVFVIWGLCMGLVLRGGKKSS
;
A
#
# COMPACT_ATOMS: atom_id res chain seq x y z
N MET A 1 -11.62 -31.39 11.61
CA MET A 1 -10.89 -30.31 10.88
C MET A 1 -10.70 -29.17 11.85
N ARG A 2 -9.51 -28.61 11.97
CA ARG A 2 -9.32 -27.31 12.62
C ARG A 2 -9.85 -26.30 11.61
N GLY A 3 -10.87 -25.53 11.98
CA GLY A 3 -11.47 -24.51 11.09
C GLY A 3 -10.51 -23.35 10.84
N VAL A 4 -9.51 -23.58 9.98
CA VAL A 4 -8.61 -22.52 9.53
C VAL A 4 -9.33 -21.80 8.39
N PRO A 5 -9.58 -20.48 8.49
CA PRO A 5 -10.15 -19.70 7.39
C PRO A 5 -9.21 -19.73 6.19
N VAL A 6 -9.77 -20.02 5.01
CA VAL A 6 -9.02 -20.06 3.75
C VAL A 6 -9.51 -18.93 2.87
N TRP A 7 -8.59 -18.12 2.42
CA TRP A 7 -8.84 -17.01 1.52
C TRP A 7 -8.22 -17.30 0.15
N ILE A 8 -8.85 -16.78 -0.87
CA ILE A 8 -8.37 -16.87 -2.23
C ILE A 8 -7.76 -15.55 -2.64
N TRP A 9 -6.63 -15.64 -3.31
CA TRP A 9 -5.91 -14.51 -3.87
C TRP A 9 -5.82 -14.66 -5.38
N PRO A 10 -6.84 -14.16 -6.13
CA PRO A 10 -6.84 -14.22 -7.59
C PRO A 10 -5.84 -13.21 -8.16
N LEU A 11 -5.00 -13.69 -9.07
CA LEU A 11 -4.07 -12.86 -9.84
C LEU A 11 -4.39 -12.97 -11.33
N HIS A 12 -4.24 -11.87 -12.05
CA HIS A 12 -4.30 -11.91 -13.49
C HIS A 12 -3.08 -12.64 -14.09
N PRO A 13 -3.19 -13.24 -15.28
CA PRO A 13 -2.02 -13.58 -16.07
C PRO A 13 -1.10 -12.36 -16.26
N MET A 14 0.20 -12.60 -16.45
CA MET A 14 1.18 -11.52 -16.63
C MET A 14 0.82 -10.57 -17.77
N GLU A 15 0.30 -11.11 -18.88
CA GLU A 15 -0.17 -10.35 -20.04
C GLU A 15 -1.39 -9.46 -19.75
N ASP A 16 -2.08 -9.72 -18.66
CA ASP A 16 -3.24 -8.94 -18.18
C ASP A 16 -2.89 -8.00 -17.03
N GLY A 17 -1.61 -7.87 -16.68
CA GLY A 17 -1.08 -6.91 -15.71
C GLY A 17 -0.72 -7.49 -14.34
N TYR A 18 -0.97 -8.77 -14.09
CA TYR A 18 -0.68 -9.55 -12.88
C TYR A 18 -1.48 -9.12 -11.65
N TRP A 19 -1.26 -7.94 -11.10
CA TRP A 19 -2.04 -7.40 -9.98
C TRP A 19 -3.35 -6.75 -10.42
N LEU A 20 -4.20 -6.47 -9.45
CA LEU A 20 -5.46 -5.77 -9.69
C LEU A 20 -5.23 -4.26 -9.66
N ALA A 21 -5.46 -3.61 -10.77
CA ALA A 21 -5.22 -2.20 -11.00
C ALA A 21 -6.42 -1.56 -11.72
N THR A 22 -6.44 -0.23 -11.85
CA THR A 22 -7.50 0.43 -12.61
C THR A 22 -7.50 0.04 -14.08
N ASP A 23 -6.32 -0.20 -14.65
CA ASP A 23 -6.15 -0.56 -16.08
C ASP A 23 -6.75 -1.91 -16.47
N ASN A 24 -6.93 -2.81 -15.51
CA ASN A 24 -7.45 -4.16 -15.77
C ASN A 24 -8.72 -4.51 -15.00
N ALA A 25 -9.34 -3.55 -14.33
CA ALA A 25 -10.55 -3.74 -13.53
C ALA A 25 -11.67 -4.47 -14.30
N GLU A 26 -11.88 -4.12 -15.57
CA GLU A 26 -12.89 -4.74 -16.44
C GLU A 26 -12.70 -6.26 -16.65
N LYS A 27 -11.50 -6.78 -16.38
CA LYS A 27 -11.20 -8.22 -16.49
C LYS A 27 -11.56 -9.00 -15.22
N LEU A 28 -11.79 -8.32 -14.11
CA LEU A 28 -12.03 -8.94 -12.80
C LEU A 28 -13.28 -9.82 -12.77
N PRO A 29 -14.45 -9.44 -13.37
CA PRO A 29 -15.62 -10.31 -13.38
C PRO A 29 -15.35 -11.66 -14.06
N GLY A 30 -14.59 -11.66 -15.14
CA GLY A 30 -14.18 -12.88 -15.83
C GLY A 30 -13.20 -13.73 -15.02
N LEU A 31 -12.29 -13.10 -14.29
CA LEU A 31 -11.36 -13.78 -13.39
C LEU A 31 -12.11 -14.42 -12.22
N TYR A 32 -12.99 -13.67 -11.56
CA TYR A 32 -13.79 -14.16 -10.44
C TYR A 32 -14.73 -15.30 -10.87
N GLY A 33 -15.39 -15.18 -12.03
CA GLY A 33 -16.28 -16.24 -12.52
C GLY A 33 -15.57 -17.55 -12.86
N ARG A 34 -14.29 -17.53 -13.29
CA ARG A 34 -13.47 -18.76 -13.42
C ARG A 34 -13.18 -19.37 -12.07
N PHE A 35 -12.94 -18.52 -11.12
CA PHE A 35 -12.54 -18.86 -9.77
C PHE A 35 -13.70 -19.46 -8.95
N SER A 36 -14.87 -18.78 -8.94
CA SER A 36 -16.10 -19.27 -8.30
C SER A 36 -16.49 -20.66 -8.83
N ARG A 37 -16.43 -20.84 -10.14
CA ARG A 37 -16.66 -22.16 -10.75
C ARG A 37 -15.67 -23.22 -10.26
N TRP A 38 -14.38 -22.88 -10.18
CA TRP A 38 -13.39 -23.83 -9.67
C TRP A 38 -13.60 -24.20 -8.20
N VAL A 39 -14.05 -23.27 -7.37
CA VAL A 39 -14.44 -23.51 -5.98
C VAL A 39 -15.62 -24.49 -5.91
N GLU A 40 -16.66 -24.25 -6.71
CA GLU A 40 -17.84 -25.11 -6.78
C GLU A 40 -17.51 -26.52 -7.30
N GLU A 41 -16.79 -26.62 -8.42
CA GLU A 41 -16.42 -27.91 -9.03
C GLU A 41 -15.55 -28.79 -8.14
N ASN A 42 -14.85 -28.22 -7.15
CA ASN A 42 -13.98 -28.94 -6.25
C ASN A 42 -14.49 -29.00 -4.79
N ASP A 43 -15.73 -28.58 -4.55
CA ASP A 43 -16.35 -28.55 -3.22
C ASP A 43 -15.45 -27.85 -2.16
N LEU A 44 -14.82 -26.74 -2.53
CA LEU A 44 -13.90 -26.03 -1.64
C LEU A 44 -14.66 -25.14 -0.66
N ILE A 45 -14.21 -25.15 0.58
CA ILE A 45 -14.73 -24.24 1.62
C ILE A 45 -13.74 -23.09 1.77
N ILE A 46 -14.17 -21.91 1.34
CA ILE A 46 -13.39 -20.67 1.46
C ILE A 46 -14.11 -19.68 2.38
N THR A 47 -13.35 -18.75 2.95
CA THR A 47 -13.86 -17.67 3.80
C THR A 47 -14.10 -16.42 2.99
N GLY A 48 -13.24 -16.14 2.03
CA GLY A 48 -13.32 -14.93 1.24
C GLY A 48 -12.27 -14.83 0.13
N VAL A 49 -12.28 -13.68 -0.52
CA VAL A 49 -11.41 -13.32 -1.63
C VAL A 49 -10.52 -12.14 -1.23
N MET A 50 -9.23 -12.23 -1.52
CA MET A 50 -8.26 -11.16 -1.26
C MET A 50 -7.88 -10.46 -2.55
N PHE A 51 -7.98 -9.15 -2.60
CA PHE A 51 -7.55 -8.33 -3.70
C PHE A 51 -6.21 -7.65 -3.39
N ASP A 52 -5.22 -7.91 -4.22
CA ASP A 52 -3.91 -7.28 -4.16
C ASP A 52 -3.93 -6.07 -5.10
N MET A 53 -4.15 -4.89 -4.48
CA MET A 53 -4.39 -3.65 -5.19
C MET A 53 -3.06 -2.94 -5.46
N GLU A 54 -2.47 -3.26 -6.61
CA GLU A 54 -1.17 -2.72 -7.03
C GLU A 54 -1.22 -2.20 -8.48
N PRO A 55 -0.35 -1.25 -8.86
CA PRO A 55 -0.15 -0.92 -10.27
C PRO A 55 0.21 -2.17 -11.07
N THR A 56 -0.15 -2.22 -12.35
CA THR A 56 0.22 -3.37 -13.19
C THR A 56 1.74 -3.61 -13.18
N TYR A 57 2.15 -4.85 -13.41
CA TYR A 57 3.59 -5.19 -13.43
C TYR A 57 4.38 -4.29 -14.40
N ASP A 58 3.82 -4.05 -15.59
CA ASP A 58 4.47 -3.22 -16.60
C ASP A 58 4.60 -1.75 -16.14
N ASP A 59 3.61 -1.24 -15.42
CA ASP A 59 3.66 0.10 -14.85
C ASP A 59 4.75 0.25 -13.79
N VAL A 60 4.87 -0.76 -12.93
CA VAL A 60 5.95 -0.78 -11.92
C VAL A 60 7.32 -0.80 -12.59
N GLN A 61 7.52 -1.60 -13.65
CA GLN A 61 8.77 -1.61 -14.40
C GLN A 61 9.01 -0.27 -15.09
N ARG A 62 7.99 0.30 -15.71
CA ARG A 62 8.08 1.59 -16.38
C ARG A 62 8.42 2.73 -15.43
N LEU A 63 7.81 2.75 -14.25
CA LEU A 63 8.14 3.74 -13.21
C LEU A 63 9.60 3.62 -12.76
N LYS A 64 10.12 2.40 -12.58
CA LYS A 64 11.54 2.17 -12.25
C LYS A 64 12.47 2.73 -13.33
N GLU A 65 12.15 2.53 -14.60
CA GLU A 65 12.92 3.10 -15.72
C GLU A 65 12.89 4.64 -15.68
N VAL A 66 11.71 5.24 -15.52
CA VAL A 66 11.54 6.69 -15.45
C VAL A 66 12.32 7.29 -14.27
N VAL A 67 12.29 6.64 -13.10
CA VAL A 67 13.10 7.06 -11.95
C VAL A 67 14.59 6.99 -12.27
N LYS A 68 15.04 5.94 -12.94
CA LYS A 68 16.45 5.77 -13.31
C LYS A 68 16.94 6.83 -14.30
N GLU A 69 16.11 7.22 -15.25
CA GLU A 69 16.46 8.19 -16.31
C GLU A 69 16.27 9.65 -15.89
N GLY A 70 15.17 9.95 -15.21
CA GLY A 70 14.73 11.32 -14.90
C GLY A 70 14.68 11.66 -13.41
N GLY A 71 15.07 10.73 -12.54
CA GLY A 71 15.00 10.92 -11.09
C GLY A 71 13.57 11.17 -10.59
N ILE A 72 13.45 11.79 -9.42
CA ILE A 72 12.16 12.08 -8.78
C ILE A 72 11.29 12.99 -9.65
N SER A 73 11.86 14.01 -10.30
CA SER A 73 11.09 14.93 -11.16
C SER A 73 10.51 14.22 -12.39
N GLY A 74 11.25 13.28 -12.96
CA GLY A 74 10.75 12.42 -14.03
C GLY A 74 9.59 11.57 -13.58
N ALA A 75 9.73 10.93 -12.42
CA ALA A 75 8.69 10.09 -11.81
C ALA A 75 7.40 10.88 -11.55
N VAL A 76 7.50 12.06 -10.91
CA VAL A 76 6.35 12.92 -10.66
C VAL A 76 5.66 13.33 -11.98
N GLY A 77 6.44 13.77 -12.97
CA GLY A 77 5.88 14.14 -14.28
C GLY A 77 5.20 12.97 -15.00
N TYR A 78 5.72 11.76 -14.83
CA TYR A 78 5.11 10.54 -15.36
C TYR A 78 3.79 10.22 -14.67
N LEU A 79 3.78 10.18 -13.33
CA LEU A 79 2.60 9.88 -12.53
C LEU A 79 1.46 10.89 -12.77
N VAL A 80 1.78 12.19 -12.75
CA VAL A 80 0.78 13.24 -13.02
C VAL A 80 0.16 13.14 -14.41
N LYS A 81 0.96 12.77 -15.43
CA LYS A 81 0.45 12.57 -16.80
C LYS A 81 -0.42 11.35 -16.98
N ARG A 82 -0.32 10.39 -16.08
CA ARG A 82 -1.12 9.16 -16.13
C ARG A 82 -2.50 9.31 -15.53
N ARG A 83 -2.75 10.39 -14.81
CA ARG A 83 -4.07 10.61 -14.21
C ARG A 83 -5.16 10.53 -15.27
N ASP A 84 -6.12 9.67 -15.00
CA ASP A 84 -7.31 9.46 -15.83
C ASP A 84 -8.49 9.20 -14.90
N GLY A 85 -9.21 10.29 -14.57
CA GLY A 85 -10.35 10.24 -13.66
C GLY A 85 -11.46 9.34 -14.15
N ASP A 86 -11.74 9.34 -15.46
CA ASP A 86 -12.79 8.49 -16.04
C ASP A 86 -12.43 6.99 -15.90
N LEU A 87 -11.17 6.64 -16.14
CA LEU A 87 -10.66 5.28 -15.92
C LEU A 87 -10.75 4.88 -14.46
N HIS A 88 -10.35 5.78 -13.55
CA HIS A 88 -10.37 5.55 -12.12
C HIS A 88 -11.80 5.34 -11.60
N GLU A 89 -12.73 6.25 -11.92
CA GLU A 89 -14.15 6.13 -11.52
C GLU A 89 -14.77 4.84 -12.05
N ASN A 90 -14.48 4.46 -13.31
CA ASN A 90 -14.94 3.20 -13.85
C ASN A 90 -14.40 2.00 -13.08
N ALA A 91 -13.13 1.99 -12.74
CA ALA A 91 -12.51 0.93 -11.96
C ALA A 91 -13.13 0.81 -10.56
N VAL A 92 -13.30 1.93 -9.84
CA VAL A 92 -13.96 1.97 -8.53
C VAL A 92 -15.35 1.34 -8.61
N ARG A 93 -16.14 1.68 -9.66
CA ARG A 93 -17.46 1.10 -9.86
C ARG A 93 -17.40 -0.41 -10.10
N VAL A 94 -16.50 -0.88 -10.97
CA VAL A 94 -16.34 -2.32 -11.26
C VAL A 94 -15.94 -3.10 -10.02
N TYR A 95 -15.01 -2.57 -9.23
CA TYR A 95 -14.59 -3.20 -7.98
C TYR A 95 -15.69 -3.23 -6.93
N ALA A 96 -16.51 -2.17 -6.83
CA ALA A 96 -17.63 -2.13 -5.91
C ALA A 96 -18.71 -3.18 -6.31
N GLU A 97 -19.09 -3.23 -7.59
CA GLU A 97 -20.02 -4.23 -8.12
C GLU A 97 -19.51 -5.68 -7.91
N MET A 98 -18.18 -5.87 -7.98
CA MET A 98 -17.57 -7.18 -7.74
C MET A 98 -17.57 -7.53 -6.25
N ALA A 99 -17.30 -6.57 -5.36
CA ALA A 99 -17.43 -6.80 -3.92
C ALA A 99 -18.85 -7.22 -3.53
N ASP A 100 -19.86 -6.54 -4.09
CA ASP A 100 -21.26 -6.92 -3.88
C ASP A 100 -21.55 -8.35 -4.38
N THR A 101 -21.04 -8.70 -5.56
CA THR A 101 -21.21 -10.06 -6.13
C THR A 101 -20.57 -11.12 -5.22
N ILE A 102 -19.39 -10.86 -4.68
CA ILE A 102 -18.69 -11.77 -3.77
C ILE A 102 -19.45 -11.94 -2.46
N HIS A 103 -20.03 -10.85 -1.94
CA HIS A 103 -20.89 -10.88 -0.75
C HIS A 103 -22.17 -11.67 -1.01
N ASP A 104 -22.80 -11.51 -2.17
CA ASP A 104 -24.00 -12.26 -2.58
C ASP A 104 -23.71 -13.77 -2.69
N ASP A 105 -22.49 -14.16 -3.07
CA ASP A 105 -22.00 -15.55 -3.05
C ASP A 105 -21.68 -16.04 -1.63
N GLY A 106 -21.79 -15.20 -0.60
CA GLY A 106 -21.56 -15.53 0.81
C GLY A 106 -20.11 -15.46 1.28
N TYR A 107 -19.23 -14.80 0.54
CA TYR A 107 -17.82 -14.66 0.86
C TYR A 107 -17.48 -13.24 1.34
N LEU A 108 -16.41 -13.14 2.14
CA LEU A 108 -15.85 -11.86 2.56
C LEU A 108 -14.85 -11.32 1.51
N VAL A 109 -14.67 -10.00 1.51
CA VAL A 109 -13.68 -9.31 0.68
C VAL A 109 -12.57 -8.76 1.57
N SER A 110 -11.31 -8.98 1.18
CA SER A 110 -10.14 -8.34 1.79
C SER A 110 -9.32 -7.64 0.73
N THR A 111 -8.70 -6.52 1.08
CA THR A 111 -7.79 -5.80 0.19
C THR A 111 -6.41 -5.69 0.81
N PHE A 112 -5.38 -5.70 -0.04
CA PHE A 112 -4.00 -5.40 0.32
C PHE A 112 -3.55 -4.19 -0.48
N ASN A 113 -3.17 -3.13 0.23
CA ASN A 113 -2.87 -1.83 -0.34
C ASN A 113 -1.44 -1.38 0.00
N TYR A 114 -0.88 -0.52 -0.81
CA TYR A 114 0.37 0.15 -0.48
C TYR A 114 0.22 1.12 0.70
N PRO A 115 1.24 1.25 1.57
CA PRO A 115 1.15 2.12 2.76
C PRO A 115 1.00 3.61 2.42
N TYR A 116 1.48 4.08 1.27
CA TYR A 116 1.34 5.49 0.87
C TYR A 116 -0.11 5.89 0.55
N LEU A 117 -1.00 4.91 0.32
CA LEU A 117 -2.43 5.17 0.10
C LEU A 117 -3.21 5.41 1.41
N ILE A 118 -2.58 5.23 2.58
CA ILE A 118 -3.22 5.50 3.88
C ILE A 118 -3.62 6.97 4.01
N ASP A 119 -2.74 7.87 3.59
CA ASP A 119 -2.98 9.31 3.70
C ASP A 119 -4.06 9.78 2.71
N ASP A 120 -4.00 9.31 1.47
CA ASP A 120 -4.98 9.56 0.39
C ASP A 120 -6.40 9.15 0.83
N ARG A 121 -6.53 7.94 1.38
CA ARG A 121 -7.80 7.43 1.89
C ARG A 121 -8.35 8.22 3.08
N ARG A 122 -7.50 8.78 3.92
CA ARG A 122 -7.91 9.53 5.12
C ARG A 122 -8.50 10.89 4.83
N ASP A 123 -8.03 11.58 3.81
CA ASP A 123 -8.54 12.89 3.42
C ASP A 123 -9.74 12.80 2.46
N GLY A 124 -9.99 11.59 1.93
CA GLY A 124 -11.10 11.33 1.02
C GLY A 124 -10.85 11.83 -0.39
N ASP A 125 -9.58 12.03 -0.74
CA ASP A 125 -9.11 12.39 -2.07
C ASP A 125 -8.35 11.17 -2.64
N ASP A 126 -8.77 10.67 -3.80
CA ASP A 126 -8.17 9.49 -4.44
C ASP A 126 -7.05 9.87 -5.43
N SER A 127 -6.49 11.07 -5.36
CA SER A 127 -5.56 11.56 -6.37
C SER A 127 -4.24 10.80 -6.43
N ILE A 128 -3.73 10.30 -5.30
CA ILE A 128 -2.54 9.45 -5.28
C ILE A 128 -2.88 8.07 -5.84
N ALA A 129 -4.02 7.50 -5.44
CA ALA A 129 -4.50 6.22 -5.96
C ALA A 129 -4.69 6.30 -7.49
N GLU A 130 -5.30 7.38 -7.99
CA GLU A 130 -5.46 7.65 -9.42
C GLU A 130 -4.11 7.72 -10.15
N MET A 131 -3.12 8.45 -9.62
CA MET A 131 -1.78 8.52 -10.21
C MET A 131 -1.07 7.17 -10.30
N PHE A 132 -1.27 6.32 -9.32
CA PHE A 132 -0.70 4.97 -9.29
C PHE A 132 -1.59 3.92 -9.97
N HIS A 133 -2.73 4.31 -10.55
CA HIS A 133 -3.69 3.41 -11.16
C HIS A 133 -4.16 2.29 -10.22
N VAL A 134 -4.38 2.64 -8.98
CA VAL A 134 -4.96 1.77 -7.95
C VAL A 134 -6.33 2.31 -7.57
N ALA A 135 -7.29 1.45 -7.29
CA ALA A 135 -8.61 1.84 -6.82
C ALA A 135 -8.85 1.35 -5.39
N PHE A 136 -9.60 2.12 -4.60
CA PHE A 136 -10.09 1.64 -3.32
C PHE A 136 -11.34 0.78 -3.53
N VAL A 137 -11.32 -0.39 -2.90
CA VAL A 137 -12.40 -1.37 -3.01
C VAL A 137 -13.14 -1.44 -1.68
N PRO A 138 -14.47 -1.43 -1.65
CA PRO A 138 -15.23 -1.77 -0.45
C PRO A 138 -14.83 -3.17 0.05
N SER A 139 -14.35 -3.27 1.28
CA SER A 139 -13.83 -4.51 1.83
C SER A 139 -14.16 -4.68 3.31
N ASP A 140 -14.31 -5.95 3.73
CA ASP A 140 -14.50 -6.31 5.15
C ASP A 140 -13.20 -6.23 5.93
N ILE A 141 -12.08 -6.51 5.24
CA ILE A 141 -10.73 -6.42 5.81
C ILE A 141 -9.85 -5.62 4.86
N ASP A 142 -9.47 -4.45 5.33
CA ASP A 142 -8.55 -3.57 4.62
C ASP A 142 -7.16 -3.70 5.23
N ALA A 143 -6.17 -4.11 4.45
CA ALA A 143 -4.82 -4.36 4.91
C ALA A 143 -3.81 -3.51 4.15
N TYR A 144 -2.77 -3.05 4.85
CA TYR A 144 -1.66 -2.31 4.27
C TYR A 144 -0.35 -3.09 4.35
N MET A 145 0.40 -3.11 3.25
CA MET A 145 1.64 -3.86 3.08
C MET A 145 2.83 -3.12 3.70
N LEU A 146 3.09 -3.34 4.97
CA LEU A 146 4.20 -2.71 5.71
C LEU A 146 5.50 -3.51 5.59
N TYR A 147 5.88 -3.88 4.36
CA TYR A 147 7.05 -4.71 4.12
C TYR A 147 8.35 -3.91 4.17
N ARG A 148 9.32 -4.37 4.96
CA ARG A 148 10.65 -3.74 4.99
C ARG A 148 11.38 -3.80 3.65
N SER A 149 11.17 -4.85 2.87
CA SER A 149 11.71 -4.96 1.51
C SER A 149 11.19 -3.84 0.61
N PHE A 150 9.91 -3.52 0.69
CA PHE A 150 9.31 -2.40 -0.03
C PHE A 150 9.96 -1.06 0.35
N PHE A 151 10.11 -0.78 1.64
CA PHE A 151 10.75 0.46 2.10
C PHE A 151 12.22 0.54 1.66
N LYS A 152 12.94 -0.59 1.68
CA LYS A 152 14.33 -0.65 1.21
C LYS A 152 14.43 -0.35 -0.28
N ASP A 153 13.60 -0.98 -1.10
CA ASP A 153 13.60 -0.78 -2.55
C ASP A 153 13.21 0.65 -2.94
N SER A 154 12.37 1.27 -2.13
CA SER A 154 12.02 2.69 -2.26
C SER A 154 13.10 3.65 -1.71
N GLY A 155 14.25 3.14 -1.26
CA GLY A 155 15.33 3.95 -0.69
C GLY A 155 15.11 4.45 0.74
N LEU A 156 14.06 3.98 1.40
CA LEU A 156 13.66 4.41 2.75
C LEU A 156 14.33 3.59 3.87
N GLY A 157 15.15 2.60 3.51
CA GLY A 157 15.85 1.73 4.45
C GLY A 157 14.96 0.67 5.10
N THR A 158 15.52 -0.09 6.06
CA THR A 158 14.87 -1.24 6.71
C THR A 158 14.60 -1.02 8.20
N GLY A 159 14.56 0.22 8.66
CA GLY A 159 14.37 0.53 10.08
C GLY A 159 12.95 0.25 10.57
N SER A 160 12.81 -0.17 11.84
CA SER A 160 11.51 -0.34 12.51
C SER A 160 10.65 0.94 12.53
N GLY A 161 11.28 2.10 12.43
CA GLY A 161 10.58 3.38 12.33
C GLY A 161 9.70 3.52 11.08
N ASN A 162 10.03 2.83 9.98
CA ASN A 162 9.24 2.83 8.76
C ASN A 162 7.88 2.17 9.01
N VAL A 163 7.90 0.97 9.56
CA VAL A 163 6.68 0.22 9.90
C VAL A 163 5.86 0.97 10.94
N ALA A 164 6.50 1.47 12.01
CA ALA A 164 5.83 2.19 13.09
C ALA A 164 5.11 3.46 12.60
N SER A 165 5.73 4.21 11.67
CA SER A 165 5.17 5.46 11.16
C SER A 165 3.90 5.29 10.36
N TYR A 166 3.72 4.14 9.70
CA TYR A 166 2.47 3.80 9.03
C TYR A 166 1.51 3.07 9.95
N ALA A 167 2.00 2.20 10.84
CA ALA A 167 1.16 1.42 11.73
C ALA A 167 0.25 2.30 12.61
N VAL A 168 0.72 3.45 13.08
CA VAL A 168 -0.06 4.39 13.89
C VAL A 168 -1.23 5.03 13.13
N GLU A 169 -1.22 4.98 11.83
CA GLU A 169 -2.23 5.61 10.96
C GLU A 169 -3.29 4.63 10.43
N LEU A 170 -3.17 3.35 10.75
CA LEU A 170 -4.06 2.31 10.20
C LEU A 170 -5.53 2.49 10.57
N SER A 171 -5.83 3.22 11.66
CA SER A 171 -7.22 3.56 12.05
C SER A 171 -8.18 2.37 12.10
N GLY A 172 -7.68 1.20 12.53
CA GLY A 172 -8.45 -0.04 12.59
C GLY A 172 -8.27 -0.96 11.37
N ALA A 173 -7.60 -0.53 10.32
CA ALA A 173 -7.19 -1.39 9.22
C ALA A 173 -6.15 -2.43 9.68
N SER A 174 -6.02 -3.49 8.90
CA SER A 174 -5.07 -4.56 9.13
C SER A 174 -3.67 -4.20 8.61
N ALA A 175 -2.64 -4.80 9.20
CA ALA A 175 -1.27 -4.69 8.72
C ALA A 175 -0.83 -6.00 8.07
N SER A 176 -0.10 -5.93 6.97
CA SER A 176 0.65 -7.06 6.42
C SER A 176 2.14 -6.82 6.61
N CYS A 177 2.78 -7.67 7.42
CA CYS A 177 4.20 -7.62 7.73
C CYS A 177 4.95 -8.72 6.99
N GLY A 178 6.26 -8.54 6.77
CA GLY A 178 7.09 -9.54 6.14
C GLY A 178 7.99 -8.99 5.05
N SER A 179 8.25 -9.82 4.04
CA SER A 179 9.10 -9.44 2.92
C SER A 179 8.75 -10.26 1.68
N TYR A 180 8.67 -9.62 0.53
CA TYR A 180 8.59 -10.31 -0.75
C TYR A 180 9.97 -10.81 -1.24
N MET A 181 11.04 -10.37 -0.58
CA MET A 181 12.41 -10.81 -0.87
C MET A 181 12.93 -11.72 0.24
N LYS A 182 13.28 -12.96 -0.08
CA LYS A 182 13.78 -13.96 0.87
C LYS A 182 15.02 -13.50 1.65
N GLU A 183 15.83 -12.64 1.05
CA GLU A 183 17.13 -12.19 1.58
C GLU A 183 17.05 -11.13 2.68
N TYR A 184 15.88 -10.53 2.89
CA TYR A 184 15.72 -9.41 3.82
C TYR A 184 14.94 -9.76 5.07
N LEU A 185 14.41 -10.97 5.15
CA LEU A 185 13.68 -11.38 6.32
C LEU A 185 14.67 -11.85 7.39
N ASP A 186 14.74 -11.08 8.47
CA ASP A 186 15.42 -11.41 9.70
C ASP A 186 14.35 -11.62 10.77
N GLU A 187 14.46 -12.71 11.55
CA GLU A 187 13.45 -13.06 12.54
C GLU A 187 13.22 -11.94 13.56
N THR A 188 14.28 -11.29 14.02
CA THR A 188 14.17 -10.18 14.98
C THR A 188 13.45 -8.97 14.39
N HIS A 189 13.64 -8.71 13.10
CA HIS A 189 12.91 -7.67 12.38
C HIS A 189 11.43 -8.03 12.20
N LEU A 190 11.13 -9.29 11.87
CA LEU A 190 9.75 -9.76 11.75
C LEU A 190 9.01 -9.67 13.08
N GLU A 191 9.63 -10.13 14.17
CA GLU A 191 9.06 -9.99 15.51
C GLU A 191 8.79 -8.52 15.88
N ALA A 192 9.73 -7.62 15.59
CA ALA A 192 9.55 -6.20 15.84
C ALA A 192 8.37 -5.63 15.04
N ASP A 193 8.22 -6.00 13.77
CA ASP A 193 7.12 -5.54 12.92
C ASP A 193 5.77 -6.07 13.41
N ILE A 194 5.68 -7.35 13.79
CA ILE A 194 4.48 -7.93 14.38
C ILE A 194 4.09 -7.18 15.66
N ARG A 195 5.04 -6.91 16.56
CA ARG A 195 4.80 -6.17 17.81
C ARG A 195 4.34 -4.73 17.56
N ILE A 196 4.90 -4.07 16.55
CA ILE A 196 4.49 -2.71 16.16
C ILE A 196 3.07 -2.74 15.61
N ALA A 197 2.80 -3.61 14.64
CA ALA A 197 1.53 -3.72 13.98
C ALA A 197 0.40 -4.12 14.95
N ALA A 198 0.63 -5.08 15.83
CA ALA A 198 -0.36 -5.58 16.79
C ALA A 198 -0.85 -4.52 17.79
N ARG A 199 -0.15 -3.39 17.94
CA ARG A 199 -0.59 -2.28 18.82
C ARG A 199 -1.73 -1.46 18.22
N THR A 200 -1.85 -1.44 16.91
CA THR A 200 -2.75 -0.53 16.19
C THR A 200 -3.67 -1.26 15.21
N SER A 201 -3.37 -2.52 14.91
CA SER A 201 -4.07 -3.32 13.92
C SER A 201 -4.82 -4.49 14.57
N PRO A 202 -6.09 -4.73 14.22
CA PRO A 202 -6.86 -5.85 14.75
C PRO A 202 -6.37 -7.21 14.23
N VAL A 203 -5.77 -7.22 13.03
CA VAL A 203 -5.22 -8.41 12.38
C VAL A 203 -3.85 -8.09 11.80
N VAL A 204 -2.89 -8.97 12.01
CA VAL A 204 -1.57 -8.89 11.40
C VAL A 204 -1.41 -10.07 10.43
N HIS A 205 -1.35 -9.76 9.15
CA HIS A 205 -1.03 -10.72 8.10
C HIS A 205 0.48 -10.88 7.98
N LEU A 206 0.94 -12.07 7.61
CA LEU A 206 2.37 -12.34 7.42
C LEU A 206 2.64 -12.79 5.98
N TYR A 207 3.42 -12.05 5.27
CA TYR A 207 3.86 -12.36 3.92
C TYR A 207 5.34 -12.78 3.93
N ASN A 208 5.69 -14.04 3.61
CA ASN A 208 4.77 -15.10 3.20
C ASN A 208 5.08 -16.40 3.95
N LEU A 209 4.15 -17.33 3.91
CA LEU A 209 4.26 -18.64 4.57
C LEU A 209 5.49 -19.44 4.09
N GLU A 210 5.81 -19.37 2.78
CA GLU A 210 6.97 -20.07 2.24
C GLU A 210 8.27 -19.61 2.91
N ALA A 211 8.45 -18.29 3.09
CA ALA A 211 9.63 -17.76 3.78
C ALA A 211 9.67 -18.18 5.25
N LEU A 212 8.54 -18.16 5.95
CA LEU A 212 8.46 -18.59 7.36
C LEU A 212 8.85 -20.06 7.53
N VAL A 213 8.39 -20.93 6.63
CA VAL A 213 8.73 -22.36 6.63
C VAL A 213 10.19 -22.56 6.28
N MET A 214 10.71 -21.91 5.24
CA MET A 214 12.10 -22.03 4.80
C MET A 214 13.10 -21.61 5.88
N HIS A 215 12.77 -20.59 6.67
CA HIS A 215 13.63 -20.10 7.75
C HIS A 215 13.39 -20.78 9.09
N GLY A 216 12.38 -21.66 9.19
CA GLY A 216 12.04 -22.34 10.43
C GLY A 216 11.39 -21.46 11.50
N TRP A 217 10.83 -20.31 11.13
CA TRP A 217 10.24 -19.34 12.07
C TRP A 217 8.76 -19.57 12.36
N LEU A 218 8.10 -20.43 11.60
CA LEU A 218 6.66 -20.65 11.75
C LEU A 218 6.26 -21.12 13.16
N GLU A 219 7.07 -21.99 13.77
CA GLU A 219 6.80 -22.51 15.11
C GLU A 219 6.96 -21.45 16.20
N GLY A 220 7.85 -20.48 16.00
CA GLY A 220 8.13 -19.39 16.94
C GLY A 220 7.05 -18.32 16.97
N LEU A 221 6.21 -18.19 15.93
CA LEU A 221 5.22 -17.10 15.82
C LEU A 221 4.26 -17.05 17.01
N SER A 222 3.80 -18.22 17.50
CA SER A 222 2.87 -18.30 18.62
C SER A 222 3.48 -17.91 19.97
N ALA A 223 4.81 -17.84 20.06
CA ALA A 223 5.56 -17.47 21.25
C ALA A 223 5.91 -15.97 21.30
N ILE A 224 5.61 -15.21 20.24
CA ILE A 224 5.90 -13.80 20.18
C ILE A 224 5.03 -13.05 21.19
N ASP A 225 5.68 -12.42 22.17
CA ASP A 225 5.02 -11.47 23.07
C ASP A 225 4.74 -10.15 22.33
N GLN A 226 3.51 -10.00 21.86
CA GLN A 226 3.07 -8.81 21.12
C GLN A 226 3.09 -7.52 21.96
N THR A 227 3.16 -7.63 23.29
CA THR A 227 3.19 -6.50 24.20
C THR A 227 4.61 -6.03 24.54
N ALA A 228 5.63 -6.81 24.19
CA ALA A 228 7.01 -6.49 24.47
C ALA A 228 7.42 -5.16 23.80
N PRO A 229 8.26 -4.36 24.48
CA PRO A 229 8.72 -3.09 23.91
C PRO A 229 9.54 -3.32 22.63
N VAL A 230 9.42 -2.40 21.69
CA VAL A 230 10.22 -2.37 20.47
C VAL A 230 10.98 -1.07 20.41
N ASP A 231 12.26 -1.16 20.10
CA ASP A 231 13.08 0.02 19.80
C ASP A 231 12.75 0.51 18.38
N VAL A 232 12.13 1.69 18.31
CA VAL A 232 11.71 2.30 17.06
C VAL A 232 12.80 3.24 16.56
N SER A 233 13.33 2.98 15.38
CA SER A 233 14.35 3.80 14.74
C SER A 233 13.83 5.22 14.44
N VAL A 234 14.36 6.21 15.15
CA VAL A 234 14.03 7.63 14.93
C VAL A 234 14.39 8.06 13.50
N GLY A 235 15.52 7.58 12.97
CA GLY A 235 15.94 7.88 11.59
C GLY A 235 14.96 7.36 10.56
N GLY A 236 14.45 6.11 10.73
CA GLY A 236 13.43 5.54 9.88
C GLY A 236 12.13 6.34 9.94
N ALA A 237 11.68 6.69 11.15
CA ALA A 237 10.47 7.50 11.33
C ALA A 237 10.59 8.87 10.65
N ALA A 238 11.73 9.54 10.77
CA ALA A 238 11.98 10.84 10.11
C ALA A 238 11.97 10.72 8.57
N MET A 239 12.52 9.65 8.01
CA MET A 239 12.50 9.42 6.56
C MET A 239 11.07 9.22 6.06
N ILE A 240 10.26 8.43 6.75
CA ILE A 240 8.85 8.22 6.37
C ILE A 240 8.06 9.51 6.52
N PHE A 241 8.28 10.28 7.58
CA PHE A 241 7.64 11.60 7.71
C PHE A 241 7.95 12.51 6.51
N GLY A 242 9.19 12.55 6.06
CA GLY A 242 9.58 13.28 4.85
C GLY A 242 8.90 12.75 3.59
N TYR A 243 8.80 11.43 3.44
CA TYR A 243 8.15 10.76 2.33
C TYR A 243 6.64 11.05 2.29
N ARG A 244 5.94 10.91 3.42
CA ARG A 244 4.52 11.24 3.55
C ARG A 244 4.25 12.73 3.30
N THR A 245 5.13 13.61 3.80
CA THR A 245 5.05 15.05 3.52
C THR A 245 5.20 15.34 2.03
N PHE A 246 6.07 14.61 1.33
CA PHE A 246 6.21 14.74 -0.12
C PHE A 246 4.92 14.34 -0.84
N PHE A 247 4.29 13.21 -0.50
CA PHE A 247 3.02 12.79 -1.10
C PHE A 247 1.90 13.76 -0.76
N PHE A 248 1.79 14.22 0.46
CA PHE A 248 0.83 15.24 0.86
C PHE A 248 0.98 16.54 0.05
N ILE A 249 2.23 17.01 -0.14
CA ILE A 249 2.49 18.17 -0.99
C ILE A 249 2.10 17.87 -2.45
N LEU A 250 2.45 16.70 -2.96
CA LEU A 250 2.09 16.29 -4.32
C LEU A 250 0.57 16.26 -4.49
N ASP A 251 -0.15 15.69 -3.54
CA ASP A 251 -1.60 15.66 -3.51
C ASP A 251 -2.21 17.08 -3.54
N LEU A 252 -1.73 18.00 -2.72
CA LEU A 252 -2.15 19.41 -2.76
C LEU A 252 -1.98 20.07 -4.13
N PHE A 253 -1.05 19.58 -4.97
CA PHE A 253 -0.85 20.10 -6.31
C PHE A 253 -1.72 19.46 -7.38
N VAL A 254 -2.07 18.20 -7.20
CA VAL A 254 -2.77 17.41 -8.22
C VAL A 254 -4.20 17.07 -7.84
N GLY A 255 -4.54 17.04 -6.55
CA GLY A 255 -5.87 16.77 -6.02
C GLY A 255 -6.90 17.85 -6.37
N GLU A 256 -8.17 17.57 -6.16
CA GLU A 256 -9.26 18.52 -6.34
C GLU A 256 -9.09 19.75 -5.44
N SER A 257 -8.53 19.56 -4.25
CA SER A 257 -8.17 20.61 -3.30
C SER A 257 -7.09 21.56 -3.82
N GLY A 258 -6.28 21.11 -4.78
CA GLY A 258 -5.13 21.85 -5.34
C GLY A 258 -5.51 23.18 -5.96
N ARG A 259 -6.72 23.30 -6.51
CA ARG A 259 -7.20 24.58 -7.07
C ARG A 259 -7.24 25.70 -6.04
N PHE A 260 -7.41 25.38 -4.76
CA PHE A 260 -7.44 26.33 -3.65
C PHE A 260 -6.08 26.44 -2.92
N ALA A 261 -5.21 25.46 -3.04
CA ALA A 261 -3.92 25.42 -2.34
C ALA A 261 -2.82 26.28 -3.02
N TRP A 262 -2.90 26.52 -4.32
CA TRP A 262 -1.91 27.31 -5.06
C TRP A 262 -1.59 28.67 -4.41
N PRO A 263 -2.56 29.50 -3.98
CA PRO A 263 -2.26 30.75 -3.30
C PRO A 263 -1.49 30.55 -1.99
N LEU A 264 -1.80 29.51 -1.24
CA LEU A 264 -1.14 29.19 0.05
C LEU A 264 0.31 28.76 -0.17
N VAL A 265 0.56 27.94 -1.18
CA VAL A 265 1.92 27.49 -1.56
C VAL A 265 2.79 28.67 -1.99
N PHE A 266 2.27 29.61 -2.79
CA PHE A 266 3.00 30.82 -3.15
C PHE A 266 3.29 31.71 -1.94
N VAL A 267 2.36 31.79 -0.98
CA VAL A 267 2.58 32.53 0.27
C VAL A 267 3.67 31.88 1.11
N ILE A 268 3.63 30.56 1.31
CA ILE A 268 4.64 29.82 2.07
C ILE A 268 6.01 29.93 1.37
N TRP A 269 6.06 29.74 0.05
CA TRP A 269 7.29 29.89 -0.74
C TRP A 269 7.86 31.30 -0.63
N GLY A 270 7.02 32.33 -0.75
CA GLY A 270 7.40 33.71 -0.57
C GLY A 270 7.92 34.04 0.82
N LEU A 271 7.33 33.47 1.86
CA LEU A 271 7.80 33.60 3.24
C LEU A 271 9.15 32.92 3.46
N CYS A 272 9.33 31.69 2.95
CA CYS A 272 10.60 30.95 3.03
C CYS A 272 11.72 31.71 2.29
N MET A 273 11.47 32.16 1.08
CA MET A 273 12.43 32.97 0.31
C MET A 273 12.75 34.31 1.02
N GLY A 274 11.74 34.93 1.63
CA GLY A 274 11.94 36.17 2.40
C GLY A 274 12.82 35.97 3.64
N LEU A 275 12.71 34.80 4.30
CA LEU A 275 13.55 34.44 5.44
C LEU A 275 15.00 34.16 5.00
N VAL A 276 15.20 33.43 3.91
CA VAL A 276 16.52 33.12 3.35
C VAL A 276 17.25 34.43 2.92
N LEU A 277 16.54 35.31 2.26
CA LEU A 277 17.11 36.62 1.83
C LEU A 277 17.44 37.56 3.01
N ARG A 278 16.69 37.49 4.12
CA ARG A 278 16.98 38.25 5.34
C ARG A 278 18.15 37.67 6.14
N GLY A 279 18.30 36.32 6.14
CA GLY A 279 19.42 35.68 6.80
C GLY A 279 20.78 35.96 6.17
N GLY A 280 20.82 36.17 4.84
CA GLY A 280 22.06 36.49 4.11
C GLY A 280 22.60 37.91 4.31
N LYS A 281 21.82 38.82 4.92
CA LYS A 281 22.26 40.24 5.15
C LYS A 281 22.94 40.49 6.52
N LYS A 282 23.14 39.47 7.36
CA LYS A 282 23.73 39.60 8.70
C LYS A 282 25.20 39.15 8.78
N SER A 283 25.87 38.88 7.67
CA SER A 283 27.30 38.51 7.65
C SER A 283 28.09 39.39 6.67
N SER A 284 28.06 40.67 6.90
CA SER A 284 29.04 41.60 6.31
C SER A 284 29.36 42.70 7.32
#